data_16cfa8bba1db5e8d1fb32d8156c9def5
#
_entry.id   16cfa8bba1db5e8d1fb32d8156c9def5
#
_cell.length_a   1.000
_cell.length_b   1.000
_cell.length_c   1.000
_cell.angle_alpha   90.00
_cell.angle_beta   90.00
_cell.angle_gamma   90.00
#
_symmetry.space_group_name_H-M   'P 1'
#
loop_
_entity.id
_entity.type
_entity.pdbx_description
1 polymer ?
#
loop_
_entity_poly.entity_id
_entity_poly.type
_entity_poly.pdbx_seq_one_letter_code
_entity_poly.pdbx_strand_id
1 'polypeptide(L)'
;MWPTLADQCGLAYVPIEAAAGFDRLTGAVGVMSAGGMEEELETTLRQTASGQGGAIEIAAVGARADHRLAVALVRAGATTYFALPEDMALLSSWLRERAEALRADTKRLEFVASEASKFRFEGVLGESAALRTALDRAARIIPHASVTVLLTGETGTGKELVARAIHYNGPRRGAPFVDINCAAIPEQLLESELFGHEKGAFTGATVAKPGLFELANGGTLFLDEVGHLPLVLQGKLLRALEERTIRRVGGTRVIPIDVRVIAATHVELAAAVSRREFREDLFHRLNVVPIELPSLRARREDIPMLARHFLMRFAGEYALPVPVLSPAAERSLASRDWSGNIRELRNLMERTLLLTPKRTLDAEDFTEPTSVRRVAQDIPFPATMATITRAAARAMLEHCIGNKSEAARQLGISRPRLQRLLDANFDEHSDFNDEAEVGA
;
A
#
# COMPACT_ATOMS: atom_id res chain seq x y z
N MET A 1 -10.41 -7.93 -47.14
CA MET A 1 -10.83 -9.13 -46.37
C MET A 1 -10.86 -8.87 -44.87
N TRP A 2 -9.77 -8.52 -44.25
CA TRP A 2 -9.69 -8.36 -42.77
C TRP A 2 -10.62 -7.29 -42.19
N PRO A 3 -10.73 -6.06 -42.75
CA PRO A 3 -11.65 -5.05 -42.24
C PRO A 3 -13.12 -5.50 -42.27
N THR A 4 -13.54 -6.15 -43.39
CA THR A 4 -14.89 -6.67 -43.51
C THR A 4 -15.20 -7.81 -42.55
N LEU A 5 -14.22 -8.71 -42.32
CA LEU A 5 -14.37 -9.80 -41.37
C LEU A 5 -14.45 -9.27 -39.93
N ALA A 6 -13.63 -8.30 -39.57
CA ALA A 6 -13.65 -7.67 -38.25
C ALA A 6 -15.02 -6.99 -38.00
N ASP A 7 -15.52 -6.23 -38.97
CA ASP A 7 -16.81 -5.56 -38.87
C ASP A 7 -17.97 -6.58 -38.72
N GLN A 8 -17.96 -7.68 -39.48
CA GLN A 8 -18.96 -8.76 -39.38
C GLN A 8 -18.92 -9.47 -38.00
N CYS A 9 -17.77 -9.44 -37.31
CA CYS A 9 -17.62 -9.97 -35.95
C CYS A 9 -17.82 -8.89 -34.87
N GLY A 10 -18.06 -7.64 -35.28
CA GLY A 10 -18.26 -6.50 -34.39
C GLY A 10 -16.99 -6.08 -33.67
N LEU A 11 -15.85 -6.18 -34.34
CA LEU A 11 -14.53 -5.76 -33.89
C LEU A 11 -14.03 -4.57 -34.71
N ALA A 12 -13.28 -3.67 -34.11
CA ALA A 12 -12.57 -2.63 -34.85
C ALA A 12 -11.27 -3.21 -35.43
N TYR A 13 -11.02 -2.97 -36.73
CA TYR A 13 -9.80 -3.42 -37.38
C TYR A 13 -8.68 -2.38 -37.25
N VAL A 14 -7.54 -2.78 -36.72
CA VAL A 14 -6.33 -1.96 -36.62
C VAL A 14 -5.17 -2.72 -37.29
N PRO A 15 -4.64 -2.26 -38.43
CA PRO A 15 -3.48 -2.88 -39.06
C PRO A 15 -2.22 -2.58 -38.26
N ILE A 16 -1.38 -3.60 -38.07
CA ILE A 16 -0.08 -3.49 -37.41
C ILE A 16 0.98 -4.03 -38.35
N GLU A 17 1.91 -3.19 -38.77
CA GLU A 17 2.95 -3.54 -39.73
C GLU A 17 4.24 -4.08 -39.09
N ALA A 18 4.39 -3.97 -37.75
CA ALA A 18 5.59 -4.44 -37.04
C ALA A 18 5.24 -5.07 -35.70
N ALA A 19 6.01 -6.08 -35.29
CA ALA A 19 5.84 -6.81 -34.01
C ALA A 19 5.83 -5.89 -32.76
N ALA A 20 6.55 -4.77 -32.81
CA ALA A 20 6.60 -3.77 -31.73
C ALA A 20 5.26 -3.00 -31.48
N GLY A 21 4.28 -3.16 -32.34
CA GLY A 21 2.95 -2.52 -32.19
C GLY A 21 2.02 -3.24 -31.20
N PHE A 22 2.28 -4.50 -30.90
CA PHE A 22 1.42 -5.31 -30.00
C PHE A 22 1.52 -4.91 -28.53
N ASP A 23 2.66 -4.39 -28.09
CA ASP A 23 2.90 -3.99 -26.70
C ASP A 23 1.97 -2.87 -26.17
N ARG A 24 1.27 -2.20 -27.07
CA ARG A 24 0.38 -1.06 -26.77
C ARG A 24 -1.10 -1.42 -26.73
N LEU A 25 -1.44 -2.69 -27.04
CA LEU A 25 -2.83 -3.12 -27.15
C LEU A 25 -3.26 -3.85 -25.86
N THR A 26 -4.21 -3.29 -25.17
CA THR A 26 -4.95 -3.94 -24.09
C THR A 26 -6.38 -4.19 -24.53
N GLY A 27 -6.93 -5.39 -24.22
CA GLY A 27 -8.30 -5.72 -24.60
C GLY A 27 -8.50 -5.93 -26.11
N ALA A 28 -7.52 -6.54 -26.78
CA ALA A 28 -7.53 -6.81 -28.20
C ALA A 28 -7.30 -8.29 -28.51
N VAL A 29 -7.71 -8.71 -29.68
CA VAL A 29 -7.41 -10.04 -30.26
C VAL A 29 -6.50 -9.83 -31.46
N GLY A 30 -5.39 -10.53 -31.50
CA GLY A 30 -4.44 -10.48 -32.59
C GLY A 30 -4.76 -11.51 -33.67
N VAL A 31 -4.72 -11.10 -34.94
CA VAL A 31 -4.70 -12.04 -36.08
C VAL A 31 -3.41 -11.79 -36.86
N MET A 32 -2.56 -12.80 -36.92
CA MET A 32 -1.29 -12.73 -37.62
C MET A 32 -1.35 -13.58 -38.88
N SER A 33 -1.29 -12.91 -40.06
CA SER A 33 -1.40 -13.57 -41.35
C SER A 33 0.00 -13.84 -41.94
N ALA A 34 0.22 -15.09 -42.39
CA ALA A 34 1.47 -15.50 -43.03
C ALA A 34 1.70 -14.86 -44.41
N GLY A 35 0.65 -14.43 -45.10
CA GLY A 35 0.76 -13.88 -46.46
C GLY A 35 1.47 -14.81 -47.46
N GLY A 36 1.56 -16.11 -47.18
CA GLY A 36 2.28 -17.11 -47.98
C GLY A 36 3.71 -17.43 -47.51
N MET A 37 4.15 -16.78 -46.39
CA MET A 37 5.47 -17.00 -45.77
C MET A 37 5.34 -17.61 -44.37
N GLU A 38 4.80 -18.83 -44.32
CA GLU A 38 4.44 -19.48 -43.04
C GLU A 38 5.67 -19.76 -42.15
N GLU A 39 6.87 -19.94 -42.73
CA GLU A 39 8.11 -20.18 -41.99
C GLU A 39 8.59 -18.93 -41.23
N GLU A 40 8.33 -17.73 -41.76
CA GLU A 40 8.66 -16.46 -41.09
C GLU A 40 7.64 -16.14 -39.94
N LEU A 41 6.44 -16.68 -40.02
CA LEU A 41 5.39 -16.45 -39.04
C LEU A 41 5.79 -17.03 -37.65
N GLU A 42 6.46 -18.17 -37.61
CA GLU A 42 6.95 -18.76 -36.35
C GLU A 42 7.95 -17.83 -35.65
N THR A 43 8.89 -17.25 -36.40
CA THR A 43 9.90 -16.35 -35.87
C THR A 43 9.26 -15.07 -35.32
N THR A 44 8.31 -14.52 -36.07
CA THR A 44 7.58 -13.29 -35.68
C THR A 44 6.73 -13.53 -34.43
N LEU A 45 6.06 -14.67 -34.31
CA LEU A 45 5.30 -15.05 -33.12
C LEU A 45 6.17 -15.15 -31.88
N ARG A 46 7.35 -15.79 -31.99
CA ARG A 46 8.30 -15.89 -30.86
C ARG A 46 8.81 -14.51 -30.38
N GLN A 47 9.07 -13.59 -31.31
CA GLN A 47 9.46 -12.23 -30.99
C GLN A 47 8.33 -11.45 -30.29
N THR A 48 7.09 -11.62 -30.77
CA THR A 48 5.92 -10.97 -30.18
C THR A 48 5.61 -11.53 -28.80
N ALA A 49 5.69 -12.85 -28.61
CA ALA A 49 5.42 -13.50 -27.33
C ALA A 49 6.44 -13.16 -26.23
N SER A 50 7.69 -12.88 -26.61
CA SER A 50 8.76 -12.52 -25.65
C SER A 50 8.64 -11.09 -25.08
N GLY A 51 7.88 -10.20 -25.73
CA GLY A 51 7.68 -8.79 -25.33
C GLY A 51 6.45 -8.52 -24.49
N GLN A 52 5.58 -9.50 -24.26
CA GLN A 52 4.24 -9.25 -23.70
C GLN A 52 4.18 -9.34 -22.18
N GLY A 53 3.90 -8.21 -21.56
CA GLY A 53 3.45 -8.12 -20.16
C GLY A 53 1.95 -8.38 -19.94
N GLY A 54 1.16 -8.63 -20.99
CA GLY A 54 -0.27 -8.93 -20.95
C GLY A 54 -0.66 -9.95 -22.02
N ALA A 55 -1.43 -10.96 -21.68
CA ALA A 55 -1.80 -12.05 -22.60
C ALA A 55 -2.79 -11.57 -23.67
N ILE A 56 -2.30 -11.21 -24.86
CA ILE A 56 -3.12 -11.05 -26.06
C ILE A 56 -3.27 -12.43 -26.70
N GLU A 57 -4.50 -12.84 -26.99
CA GLU A 57 -4.75 -14.06 -27.74
C GLU A 57 -4.48 -13.80 -29.22
N ILE A 58 -3.59 -14.58 -29.83
CA ILE A 58 -3.18 -14.43 -31.22
C ILE A 58 -3.62 -15.64 -32.03
N ALA A 59 -4.44 -15.41 -33.06
CA ALA A 59 -4.72 -16.41 -34.09
C ALA A 59 -3.69 -16.28 -35.22
N ALA A 60 -2.99 -17.35 -35.51
CA ALA A 60 -2.14 -17.45 -36.69
C ALA A 60 -2.97 -17.91 -37.90
N VAL A 61 -2.75 -17.30 -39.07
CA VAL A 61 -3.50 -17.61 -40.29
C VAL A 61 -2.54 -17.83 -41.46
N GLY A 62 -2.66 -18.96 -42.13
CA GLY A 62 -1.88 -19.34 -43.31
C GLY A 62 -2.72 -19.98 -44.40
N ALA A 63 -2.07 -20.40 -45.49
CA ALA A 63 -2.73 -21.04 -46.64
C ALA A 63 -2.65 -22.59 -46.62
N ARG A 64 -1.83 -23.17 -45.70
CA ARG A 64 -1.55 -24.60 -45.69
C ARG A 64 -2.26 -25.30 -44.54
N ALA A 65 -3.09 -26.28 -44.84
CA ALA A 65 -3.71 -27.15 -43.85
C ALA A 65 -2.71 -28.23 -43.38
N ASP A 66 -1.67 -27.85 -42.62
CA ASP A 66 -0.62 -28.72 -42.10
C ASP A 66 -0.64 -28.72 -40.57
N HIS A 67 -0.92 -29.89 -39.99
CA HIS A 67 -0.97 -30.02 -38.52
C HIS A 67 0.39 -29.83 -37.83
N ARG A 68 1.52 -30.13 -38.52
CA ARG A 68 2.86 -29.91 -37.94
C ARG A 68 3.17 -28.40 -37.84
N LEU A 69 2.78 -27.64 -38.87
CA LEU A 69 2.87 -26.20 -38.89
C LEU A 69 1.98 -25.58 -37.79
N ALA A 70 0.74 -26.06 -37.67
CA ALA A 70 -0.18 -25.61 -36.63
C ALA A 70 0.41 -25.81 -35.22
N VAL A 71 0.99 -26.98 -34.92
CA VAL A 71 1.62 -27.27 -33.63
C VAL A 71 2.87 -26.40 -33.41
N ALA A 72 3.67 -26.14 -34.43
CA ALA A 72 4.83 -25.27 -34.33
C ALA A 72 4.44 -23.83 -34.00
N LEU A 73 3.41 -23.29 -34.66
CA LEU A 73 2.91 -21.93 -34.42
C LEU A 73 2.28 -21.76 -33.01
N VAL A 74 1.53 -22.76 -32.56
CA VAL A 74 0.98 -22.75 -31.18
C VAL A 74 2.11 -22.80 -30.15
N ARG A 75 3.16 -23.59 -30.34
CA ARG A 75 4.34 -23.59 -29.49
C ARG A 75 5.13 -22.28 -29.55
N ALA A 76 5.06 -21.55 -30.66
CA ALA A 76 5.67 -20.24 -30.84
C ALA A 76 4.87 -19.10 -30.18
N GLY A 77 3.66 -19.36 -29.66
CA GLY A 77 2.86 -18.37 -28.93
C GLY A 77 1.51 -18.03 -29.55
N ALA A 78 1.10 -18.68 -30.66
CA ALA A 78 -0.26 -18.54 -31.18
C ALA A 78 -1.26 -19.31 -30.30
N THR A 79 -2.44 -18.77 -30.10
CA THR A 79 -3.54 -19.45 -29.41
C THR A 79 -4.12 -20.57 -30.31
N THR A 80 -4.20 -20.30 -31.61
CA THR A 80 -4.76 -21.24 -32.61
C THR A 80 -4.20 -20.92 -34.00
N TYR A 81 -4.37 -21.87 -34.93
CA TYR A 81 -4.02 -21.71 -36.34
C TYR A 81 -5.21 -22.04 -37.24
N PHE A 82 -5.41 -21.23 -38.28
CA PHE A 82 -6.45 -21.43 -39.29
C PHE A 82 -5.85 -21.43 -40.71
N ALA A 83 -6.21 -22.44 -41.49
CA ALA A 83 -5.83 -22.52 -42.91
C ALA A 83 -6.95 -21.94 -43.78
N LEU A 84 -6.65 -20.85 -44.50
CA LEU A 84 -7.63 -20.20 -45.36
C LEU A 84 -7.44 -20.63 -46.82
N PRO A 85 -8.53 -20.79 -47.58
CA PRO A 85 -9.92 -20.37 -47.25
C PRO A 85 -10.75 -21.41 -46.45
N GLU A 86 -10.26 -22.61 -46.23
CA GLU A 86 -11.02 -23.74 -45.69
C GLU A 86 -11.57 -23.47 -44.29
N ASP A 87 -10.77 -22.89 -43.42
CA ASP A 87 -11.13 -22.60 -42.02
C ASP A 87 -11.80 -21.21 -41.81
N MET A 88 -12.26 -20.55 -42.85
CA MET A 88 -12.86 -19.19 -42.72
C MET A 88 -14.07 -19.18 -41.77
N ALA A 89 -14.89 -20.20 -41.80
CA ALA A 89 -16.04 -20.31 -40.89
C ALA A 89 -15.60 -20.48 -39.42
N LEU A 90 -14.55 -21.27 -39.19
CA LEU A 90 -13.97 -21.50 -37.85
C LEU A 90 -13.30 -20.23 -37.30
N LEU A 91 -12.54 -19.54 -38.14
CA LEU A 91 -11.95 -18.24 -37.79
C LEU A 91 -13.02 -17.21 -37.42
N SER A 92 -14.09 -17.12 -38.23
CA SER A 92 -15.20 -16.21 -37.96
C SER A 92 -15.93 -16.53 -36.65
N SER A 93 -16.11 -17.81 -36.35
CA SER A 93 -16.70 -18.28 -35.09
C SER A 93 -15.81 -17.94 -33.88
N TRP A 94 -14.51 -18.20 -34.01
CA TRP A 94 -13.52 -17.87 -32.99
C TRP A 94 -13.46 -16.36 -32.71
N LEU A 95 -13.44 -15.53 -33.75
CA LEU A 95 -13.45 -14.08 -33.59
C LEU A 95 -14.71 -13.55 -32.91
N ARG A 96 -15.90 -14.13 -33.21
CA ARG A 96 -17.14 -13.73 -32.54
C ARG A 96 -17.13 -14.10 -31.06
N GLU A 97 -16.67 -15.30 -30.72
CA GLU A 97 -16.54 -15.75 -29.34
C GLU A 97 -15.62 -14.81 -28.53
N ARG A 98 -14.49 -14.42 -29.14
CA ARG A 98 -13.56 -13.46 -28.52
C ARG A 98 -14.14 -12.04 -28.42
N ALA A 99 -14.86 -11.61 -29.43
CA ALA A 99 -15.57 -10.33 -29.40
C ALA A 99 -16.61 -10.26 -28.29
N GLU A 100 -17.35 -11.37 -28.06
CA GLU A 100 -18.31 -11.46 -26.96
C GLU A 100 -17.60 -11.44 -25.60
N ALA A 101 -16.50 -12.16 -25.44
CA ALA A 101 -15.69 -12.14 -24.23
C ALA A 101 -15.14 -10.74 -23.92
N LEU A 102 -14.55 -10.06 -24.92
CA LEU A 102 -14.05 -8.68 -24.79
C LEU A 102 -15.18 -7.68 -24.44
N ARG A 103 -16.36 -7.81 -25.04
CA ARG A 103 -17.52 -6.98 -24.70
C ARG A 103 -18.02 -7.23 -23.29
N ALA A 104 -18.00 -8.49 -22.84
CA ALA A 104 -18.38 -8.83 -21.48
C ALA A 104 -17.40 -8.23 -20.46
N ASP A 105 -16.09 -8.30 -20.74
CA ASP A 105 -15.05 -7.69 -19.88
C ASP A 105 -15.14 -6.17 -19.91
N THR A 106 -15.36 -5.55 -21.07
CA THR A 106 -15.54 -4.09 -21.17
C THR A 106 -16.79 -3.65 -20.41
N LYS A 107 -17.94 -4.31 -20.60
CA LYS A 107 -19.16 -4.03 -19.82
C LYS A 107 -18.95 -4.23 -18.32
N ARG A 108 -18.20 -5.25 -17.94
CA ARG A 108 -17.83 -5.48 -16.52
C ARG A 108 -16.98 -4.33 -15.97
N LEU A 109 -15.97 -3.88 -16.73
CA LEU A 109 -15.12 -2.73 -16.35
C LEU A 109 -15.92 -1.43 -16.32
N GLU A 110 -16.79 -1.19 -17.30
CA GLU A 110 -17.69 -0.03 -17.32
C GLU A 110 -18.69 -0.06 -16.16
N PHE A 111 -19.26 -1.23 -15.84
CA PHE A 111 -20.14 -1.41 -14.68
C PHE A 111 -19.39 -1.13 -13.37
N VAL A 112 -18.18 -1.69 -13.21
CA VAL A 112 -17.33 -1.43 -12.05
C VAL A 112 -16.94 0.04 -11.96
N ALA A 113 -16.57 0.68 -13.08
CA ALA A 113 -16.26 2.10 -13.13
C ALA A 113 -17.49 2.97 -12.84
N SER A 114 -18.67 2.60 -13.36
CA SER A 114 -19.95 3.28 -13.07
C SER A 114 -20.34 3.15 -11.60
N GLU A 115 -20.23 1.96 -11.01
CA GLU A 115 -20.48 1.77 -9.58
C GLU A 115 -19.46 2.53 -8.73
N ALA A 116 -18.16 2.48 -9.08
CA ALA A 116 -17.11 3.26 -8.40
C ALA A 116 -17.33 4.78 -8.53
N SER A 117 -17.90 5.25 -9.65
CA SER A 117 -18.23 6.67 -9.84
C SER A 117 -19.42 7.14 -9.03
N LYS A 118 -20.35 6.25 -8.68
CA LYS A 118 -21.48 6.57 -7.78
C LYS A 118 -21.00 6.80 -6.34
N PHE A 119 -19.88 6.17 -5.96
CA PHE A 119 -19.27 6.29 -4.64
C PHE A 119 -17.91 6.97 -4.79
N ARG A 120 -17.90 8.30 -4.94
CA ARG A 120 -16.67 9.07 -4.99
C ARG A 120 -15.99 8.98 -3.62
N PHE A 121 -14.85 8.30 -3.59
CA PHE A 121 -13.95 8.32 -2.44
C PHE A 121 -13.19 9.66 -2.45
N GLU A 122 -13.85 10.74 -2.05
CA GLU A 122 -13.21 12.06 -1.93
C GLU A 122 -12.00 11.96 -1.00
N GLY A 123 -10.86 12.37 -1.50
CA GLY A 123 -9.60 12.35 -0.75
C GLY A 123 -8.77 11.06 -0.86
N VAL A 124 -9.30 9.97 -1.43
CA VAL A 124 -8.50 8.77 -1.74
C VAL A 124 -8.00 8.85 -3.17
N LEU A 125 -6.71 9.18 -3.32
CA LEU A 125 -6.08 9.35 -4.62
C LEU A 125 -5.25 8.12 -4.99
N GLY A 126 -5.34 7.69 -6.25
CA GLY A 126 -4.60 6.59 -6.85
C GLY A 126 -5.38 5.88 -7.94
N GLU A 127 -4.65 5.35 -8.92
CA GLU A 127 -5.19 4.63 -10.08
C GLU A 127 -4.68 3.21 -10.18
N SER A 128 -3.79 2.79 -9.28
CA SER A 128 -3.20 1.45 -9.28
C SER A 128 -4.24 0.35 -9.16
N ALA A 129 -4.01 -0.78 -9.82
CA ALA A 129 -4.89 -1.94 -9.79
C ALA A 129 -5.11 -2.47 -8.37
N ALA A 130 -4.05 -2.46 -7.55
CA ALA A 130 -4.12 -2.89 -6.16
C ALA A 130 -5.04 -2.02 -5.31
N LEU A 131 -4.93 -0.68 -5.45
CA LEU A 131 -5.82 0.26 -4.76
C LEU A 131 -7.25 0.12 -5.26
N ARG A 132 -7.47 0.07 -6.58
CA ARG A 132 -8.81 -0.12 -7.17
C ARG A 132 -9.52 -1.35 -6.62
N THR A 133 -8.81 -2.49 -6.51
CA THR A 133 -9.39 -3.71 -5.92
C THR A 133 -9.86 -3.50 -4.48
N ALA A 134 -9.11 -2.77 -3.66
CA ALA A 134 -9.50 -2.45 -2.29
C ALA A 134 -10.71 -1.50 -2.25
N LEU A 135 -10.71 -0.46 -3.10
CA LEU A 135 -11.81 0.51 -3.20
C LEU A 135 -13.10 -0.12 -3.75
N ASP A 136 -12.99 -1.06 -4.69
CA ASP A 136 -14.16 -1.81 -5.21
C ASP A 136 -14.81 -2.66 -4.11
N ARG A 137 -14.00 -3.29 -3.26
CA ARG A 137 -14.53 -4.01 -2.07
C ARG A 137 -15.22 -3.04 -1.12
N ALA A 138 -14.60 -1.88 -0.85
CA ALA A 138 -15.19 -0.84 -0.02
C ALA A 138 -16.52 -0.32 -0.61
N ALA A 139 -16.58 -0.08 -1.92
CA ALA A 139 -17.79 0.38 -2.60
C ALA A 139 -18.96 -0.60 -2.44
N ARG A 140 -18.71 -1.90 -2.56
CA ARG A 140 -19.74 -2.94 -2.37
C ARG A 140 -20.34 -2.96 -0.97
N ILE A 141 -19.60 -2.53 0.04
CA ILE A 141 -20.02 -2.54 1.46
C ILE A 141 -20.71 -1.26 1.87
N ILE A 142 -20.54 -0.18 1.12
CA ILE A 142 -21.14 1.11 1.42
C ILE A 142 -22.67 1.02 1.68
N PRO A 143 -23.49 0.34 0.84
CA PRO A 143 -24.93 0.25 1.04
C PRO A 143 -25.36 -0.50 2.32
N HIS A 144 -24.48 -1.28 2.92
CA HIS A 144 -24.79 -2.16 4.05
C HIS A 144 -24.52 -1.46 5.39
N ALA A 145 -25.56 -0.87 5.97
CA ALA A 145 -25.47 0.01 7.16
C ALA A 145 -24.97 -0.65 8.46
N SER A 146 -25.03 -1.98 8.58
CA SER A 146 -24.74 -2.69 9.84
C SER A 146 -23.53 -3.66 9.76
N VAL A 147 -22.90 -3.76 8.60
CA VAL A 147 -21.78 -4.69 8.39
C VAL A 147 -20.49 -4.13 8.98
N THR A 148 -19.83 -4.95 9.80
CA THR A 148 -18.50 -4.65 10.33
C THR A 148 -17.45 -4.75 9.22
N VAL A 149 -16.55 -3.76 9.15
CA VAL A 149 -15.47 -3.70 8.18
C VAL A 149 -14.14 -3.70 8.92
N LEU A 150 -13.20 -4.53 8.49
CA LEU A 150 -11.83 -4.54 8.99
C LEU A 150 -10.88 -4.01 7.91
N LEU A 151 -10.29 -2.84 8.13
CA LEU A 151 -9.29 -2.24 7.27
C LEU A 151 -7.91 -2.68 7.73
N THR A 152 -7.18 -3.41 6.90
CA THR A 152 -5.81 -3.82 7.19
C THR A 152 -4.82 -3.13 6.26
N GLY A 153 -3.57 -3.04 6.68
CA GLY A 153 -2.49 -2.44 5.90
C GLY A 153 -1.54 -1.62 6.77
N GLU A 154 -0.37 -1.34 6.24
CA GLU A 154 0.68 -0.62 6.96
C GLU A 154 0.23 0.76 7.45
N THR A 155 0.97 1.29 8.44
CA THR A 155 0.76 2.66 8.93
C THR A 155 0.95 3.67 7.79
N GLY A 156 0.04 4.65 7.70
CA GLY A 156 0.12 5.71 6.68
C GLY A 156 -0.40 5.34 5.29
N THR A 157 -1.07 4.20 5.09
CA THR A 157 -1.68 3.80 3.81
C THR A 157 -3.00 4.50 3.48
N GLY A 158 -3.64 5.17 4.47
CA GLY A 158 -4.90 5.91 4.28
C GLY A 158 -6.14 5.19 4.80
N LYS A 159 -6.02 4.26 5.75
CA LYS A 159 -7.14 3.50 6.35
C LYS A 159 -8.27 4.42 6.85
N GLU A 160 -7.95 5.52 7.53
CA GLU A 160 -8.94 6.48 8.00
C GLU A 160 -9.72 7.13 6.85
N LEU A 161 -9.05 7.51 5.75
CA LEU A 161 -9.72 8.10 4.58
C LEU A 161 -10.74 7.14 3.98
N VAL A 162 -10.40 5.84 3.90
CA VAL A 162 -11.32 4.81 3.41
C VAL A 162 -12.47 4.60 4.38
N ALA A 163 -12.24 4.61 5.70
CA ALA A 163 -13.30 4.52 6.70
C ALA A 163 -14.30 5.68 6.59
N ARG A 164 -13.80 6.92 6.45
CA ARG A 164 -14.62 8.11 6.23
C ARG A 164 -15.41 8.02 4.92
N ALA A 165 -14.76 7.57 3.84
CA ALA A 165 -15.42 7.37 2.55
C ALA A 165 -16.57 6.34 2.64
N ILE A 166 -16.39 5.23 3.35
CA ILE A 166 -17.44 4.23 3.59
C ILE A 166 -18.61 4.84 4.36
N HIS A 167 -18.36 5.69 5.34
CA HIS A 167 -19.42 6.34 6.12
C HIS A 167 -20.17 7.39 5.30
N TYR A 168 -19.46 8.39 4.75
CA TYR A 168 -20.07 9.55 4.08
C TYR A 168 -20.76 9.24 2.75
N ASN A 169 -20.41 8.12 2.12
CA ASN A 169 -21.13 7.63 0.93
C ASN A 169 -22.22 6.59 1.28
N GLY A 170 -22.35 6.22 2.57
CA GLY A 170 -23.27 5.19 3.04
C GLY A 170 -24.62 5.71 3.51
N PRO A 171 -25.53 4.79 3.93
CA PRO A 171 -26.84 5.14 4.45
C PRO A 171 -26.81 6.00 5.73
N ARG A 172 -25.71 5.91 6.50
CA ARG A 172 -25.51 6.65 7.76
C ARG A 172 -24.75 7.98 7.58
N ARG A 173 -24.61 8.49 6.35
CA ARG A 173 -23.83 9.70 6.02
C ARG A 173 -24.23 10.97 6.79
N GLY A 174 -25.49 11.08 7.20
CA GLY A 174 -26.04 12.21 7.99
C GLY A 174 -25.97 11.99 9.50
N ALA A 175 -25.45 10.84 9.96
CA ALA A 175 -25.29 10.49 11.36
C ALA A 175 -23.82 10.68 11.82
N PRO A 176 -23.54 10.62 13.13
CA PRO A 176 -22.19 10.84 13.65
C PRO A 176 -21.16 9.83 13.08
N PHE A 177 -20.00 10.34 12.69
CA PHE A 177 -18.77 9.56 12.52
C PHE A 177 -17.86 9.86 13.71
N VAL A 178 -17.69 8.89 14.59
CA VAL A 178 -16.87 9.02 15.79
C VAL A 178 -15.64 8.15 15.61
N ASP A 179 -14.47 8.73 15.76
CA ASP A 179 -13.19 8.05 15.59
C ASP A 179 -12.39 8.03 16.90
N ILE A 180 -11.64 6.95 17.09
CA ILE A 180 -10.70 6.79 18.19
C ILE A 180 -9.48 6.00 17.73
N ASN A 181 -8.31 6.47 18.11
CA ASN A 181 -7.07 5.70 17.97
C ASN A 181 -6.75 4.97 19.27
N CYS A 182 -6.89 3.63 19.27
CA CYS A 182 -6.72 2.80 20.45
C CYS A 182 -5.28 2.78 20.99
N ALA A 183 -4.29 3.07 20.14
CA ALA A 183 -2.88 3.14 20.54
C ALA A 183 -2.48 4.50 21.14
N ALA A 184 -3.28 5.56 20.92
CA ALA A 184 -2.95 6.90 21.37
C ALA A 184 -3.44 7.23 22.80
N ILE A 185 -4.31 6.39 23.37
CA ILE A 185 -4.94 6.62 24.67
C ILE A 185 -4.38 5.62 25.68
N PRO A 186 -3.98 6.07 26.88
CA PRO A 186 -3.58 5.17 27.96
C PRO A 186 -4.66 4.14 28.28
N GLU A 187 -4.26 2.90 28.56
CA GLU A 187 -5.17 1.77 28.79
C GLU A 187 -6.24 2.07 29.87
N GLN A 188 -5.86 2.75 30.95
CA GLN A 188 -6.74 3.08 32.07
C GLN A 188 -7.87 4.06 31.67
N LEU A 189 -7.64 4.87 30.64
CA LEU A 189 -8.62 5.85 30.15
C LEU A 189 -9.44 5.31 28.98
N LEU A 190 -8.87 4.39 28.20
CA LEU A 190 -9.47 3.87 26.98
C LEU A 190 -10.84 3.22 27.24
N GLU A 191 -10.99 2.49 28.36
CA GLU A 191 -12.25 1.90 28.76
C GLU A 191 -13.34 2.96 29.00
N SER A 192 -12.98 3.99 29.76
CA SER A 192 -13.88 5.10 30.07
C SER A 192 -14.25 5.93 28.83
N GLU A 193 -13.31 6.12 27.90
CA GLU A 193 -13.59 6.80 26.62
C GLU A 193 -14.56 5.98 25.75
N LEU A 194 -14.31 4.67 25.58
CA LEU A 194 -15.14 3.81 24.75
C LEU A 194 -16.56 3.62 25.30
N PHE A 195 -16.67 3.27 26.57
CA PHE A 195 -17.94 2.82 27.19
C PHE A 195 -18.59 3.85 28.11
N GLY A 196 -17.89 4.95 28.44
CA GLY A 196 -18.34 5.94 29.39
C GLY A 196 -18.18 5.49 30.85
N HIS A 197 -18.43 6.38 31.80
CA HIS A 197 -18.39 6.10 33.24
C HIS A 197 -19.49 6.79 34.01
N GLU A 198 -19.89 6.20 35.13
CA GLU A 198 -20.74 6.82 36.12
C GLU A 198 -19.90 7.62 37.12
N LYS A 199 -20.56 8.58 37.81
CA LYS A 199 -19.89 9.35 38.86
C LYS A 199 -19.39 8.40 39.96
N GLY A 200 -18.13 8.55 40.34
CA GLY A 200 -17.47 7.73 41.36
C GLY A 200 -16.92 6.38 40.87
N ALA A 201 -16.94 6.11 39.57
CA ALA A 201 -16.42 4.85 38.99
C ALA A 201 -14.93 4.61 39.25
N PHE A 202 -14.14 5.68 39.34
CA PHE A 202 -12.70 5.65 39.66
C PHE A 202 -12.29 6.99 40.31
N THR A 203 -11.06 7.03 40.84
CA THR A 203 -10.50 8.26 41.45
C THR A 203 -10.37 9.34 40.36
N GLY A 204 -11.17 10.42 40.47
CA GLY A 204 -11.28 11.49 39.48
C GLY A 204 -12.57 11.52 38.66
N ALA A 205 -13.41 10.50 38.74
CA ALA A 205 -14.76 10.49 38.11
C ALA A 205 -15.77 11.36 38.89
N THR A 206 -15.61 12.65 38.81
CA THR A 206 -16.46 13.64 39.54
C THR A 206 -17.86 13.78 38.96
N VAL A 207 -18.02 13.55 37.65
CA VAL A 207 -19.29 13.57 36.91
C VAL A 207 -19.42 12.34 36.04
N ALA A 208 -20.63 11.93 35.67
CA ALA A 208 -20.85 10.88 34.70
C ALA A 208 -20.52 11.39 33.28
N LYS A 209 -19.90 10.57 32.45
CA LYS A 209 -19.55 10.89 31.04
C LYS A 209 -20.06 9.80 30.10
N PRO A 210 -20.78 10.13 29.01
CA PRO A 210 -21.16 9.17 27.99
C PRO A 210 -19.91 8.69 27.24
N GLY A 211 -19.88 7.41 26.81
CA GLY A 211 -18.83 6.82 26.02
C GLY A 211 -18.99 7.06 24.51
N LEU A 212 -17.93 6.78 23.76
CA LEU A 212 -17.92 6.94 22.30
C LEU A 212 -18.95 6.05 21.60
N PHE A 213 -19.26 4.87 22.14
CA PHE A 213 -20.36 4.04 21.64
C PHE A 213 -21.73 4.74 21.75
N GLU A 214 -21.97 5.49 22.85
CA GLU A 214 -23.21 6.27 23.01
C GLU A 214 -23.24 7.46 22.03
N LEU A 215 -22.09 8.15 21.86
CA LEU A 215 -21.95 9.28 20.93
C LEU A 215 -22.08 8.86 19.46
N ALA A 216 -21.66 7.65 19.12
CA ALA A 216 -21.77 7.09 17.78
C ALA A 216 -23.15 6.47 17.48
N ASN A 217 -24.10 6.52 18.42
CA ASN A 217 -25.40 5.86 18.26
C ASN A 217 -26.16 6.38 17.03
N GLY A 218 -26.69 5.48 16.21
CA GLY A 218 -27.29 5.77 14.90
C GLY A 218 -26.26 5.96 13.78
N GLY A 219 -24.98 6.14 14.12
CA GLY A 219 -23.87 6.45 13.21
C GLY A 219 -22.84 5.36 13.04
N THR A 220 -21.56 5.77 12.96
CA THR A 220 -20.41 4.88 12.76
C THR A 220 -19.33 5.17 13.79
N LEU A 221 -18.79 4.12 14.42
CA LEU A 221 -17.61 4.17 15.26
C LEU A 221 -16.43 3.60 14.49
N PHE A 222 -15.40 4.40 14.33
CA PHE A 222 -14.13 4.01 13.72
C PHE A 222 -13.10 3.74 14.82
N LEU A 223 -12.64 2.48 14.90
CA LEU A 223 -11.62 2.01 15.84
C LEU A 223 -10.30 1.88 15.10
N ASP A 224 -9.45 2.91 15.17
CA ASP A 224 -8.12 2.84 14.59
C ASP A 224 -7.16 2.10 15.54
N GLU A 225 -6.26 1.32 14.97
CA GLU A 225 -5.26 0.50 15.65
C GLU A 225 -5.88 -0.47 16.67
N VAL A 226 -6.97 -1.15 16.28
CA VAL A 226 -7.71 -2.10 17.13
C VAL A 226 -6.85 -3.26 17.64
N GLY A 227 -5.76 -3.60 16.94
CA GLY A 227 -4.80 -4.61 17.37
C GLY A 227 -4.06 -4.30 18.67
N HIS A 228 -4.09 -3.03 19.12
CA HIS A 228 -3.49 -2.57 20.38
C HIS A 228 -4.47 -2.52 21.56
N LEU A 229 -5.71 -2.99 21.36
CA LEU A 229 -6.66 -3.07 22.46
C LEU A 229 -6.21 -4.07 23.54
N PRO A 230 -6.21 -3.69 24.82
CA PRO A 230 -5.96 -4.61 25.93
C PRO A 230 -6.99 -5.77 25.94
N LEU A 231 -6.55 -6.99 26.32
CA LEU A 231 -7.38 -8.19 26.30
C LEU A 231 -8.70 -8.03 27.08
N VAL A 232 -8.68 -7.28 28.18
CA VAL A 232 -9.88 -7.00 29.00
C VAL A 232 -10.90 -6.21 28.18
N LEU A 233 -10.46 -5.23 27.41
CA LEU A 233 -11.33 -4.39 26.58
C LEU A 233 -11.82 -5.12 25.32
N GLN A 234 -11.04 -6.06 24.81
CA GLN A 234 -11.47 -6.92 23.70
C GLN A 234 -12.74 -7.71 24.05
N GLY A 235 -12.85 -8.23 25.29
CA GLY A 235 -14.06 -8.93 25.74
C GLY A 235 -15.30 -8.01 25.84
N LYS A 236 -15.10 -6.74 26.26
CA LYS A 236 -16.18 -5.76 26.31
C LYS A 236 -16.60 -5.31 24.90
N LEU A 237 -15.64 -5.11 24.00
CA LEU A 237 -15.90 -4.80 22.61
C LEU A 237 -16.71 -5.92 21.93
N LEU A 238 -16.33 -7.17 22.15
CA LEU A 238 -17.07 -8.33 21.60
C LEU A 238 -18.54 -8.29 22.00
N ARG A 239 -18.82 -8.08 23.31
CA ARG A 239 -20.22 -7.96 23.79
C ARG A 239 -20.96 -6.80 23.14
N ALA A 240 -20.33 -5.64 23.00
CA ALA A 240 -20.93 -4.49 22.33
C ALA A 240 -21.31 -4.79 20.87
N LEU A 241 -20.45 -5.58 20.16
CA LEU A 241 -20.70 -5.98 18.78
C LEU A 241 -21.78 -7.07 18.62
N GLU A 242 -21.92 -7.96 19.60
CA GLU A 242 -22.85 -9.10 19.55
C GLU A 242 -24.22 -8.72 20.10
N GLU A 243 -24.22 -8.19 21.35
CA GLU A 243 -25.45 -7.88 22.07
C GLU A 243 -26.05 -6.53 21.68
N ARG A 244 -25.30 -5.68 20.97
CA ARG A 244 -25.66 -4.28 20.67
C ARG A 244 -26.06 -3.50 21.91
N THR A 245 -25.36 -3.76 23.00
CA THR A 245 -25.55 -3.07 24.27
C THR A 245 -24.22 -2.79 24.93
N ILE A 246 -24.16 -1.74 25.73
CA ILE A 246 -23.00 -1.40 26.55
C ILE A 246 -23.43 -1.15 28.00
N ARG A 247 -22.43 -1.10 28.88
CA ARG A 247 -22.53 -0.63 30.25
C ARG A 247 -21.41 0.34 30.54
N ARG A 248 -21.75 1.43 31.22
CA ARG A 248 -20.74 2.39 31.69
C ARG A 248 -19.89 1.78 32.80
N VAL A 249 -18.64 2.23 32.88
CA VAL A 249 -17.73 1.83 33.98
C VAL A 249 -18.34 2.27 35.31
N GLY A 250 -18.40 1.35 36.28
CA GLY A 250 -19.06 1.57 37.58
C GLY A 250 -20.60 1.54 37.54
N GLY A 251 -21.22 1.39 36.35
CA GLY A 251 -22.66 1.34 36.17
C GLY A 251 -23.22 -0.07 35.98
N THR A 252 -24.48 -0.27 36.34
CA THR A 252 -25.23 -1.53 36.15
C THR A 252 -26.25 -1.46 35.01
N ARG A 253 -26.55 -0.25 34.53
CA ARG A 253 -27.57 -0.02 33.50
C ARG A 253 -27.07 -0.52 32.15
N VAL A 254 -27.90 -1.31 31.48
CA VAL A 254 -27.68 -1.73 30.08
C VAL A 254 -28.22 -0.65 29.16
N ILE A 255 -27.38 -0.20 28.22
CA ILE A 255 -27.67 0.86 27.25
C ILE A 255 -27.68 0.24 25.86
N PRO A 256 -28.82 0.21 25.16
CA PRO A 256 -28.87 -0.28 23.78
C PRO A 256 -28.14 0.69 22.82
N ILE A 257 -27.45 0.16 21.84
CA ILE A 257 -26.73 0.93 20.82
C ILE A 257 -27.02 0.40 19.42
N ASP A 258 -27.13 1.30 18.45
CA ASP A 258 -27.14 0.97 17.02
C ASP A 258 -25.95 1.66 16.32
N VAL A 259 -24.80 1.00 16.33
CA VAL A 259 -23.55 1.56 15.82
C VAL A 259 -22.99 0.65 14.73
N ARG A 260 -22.64 1.24 13.56
CA ARG A 260 -21.80 0.56 12.59
C ARG A 260 -20.34 0.65 13.04
N VAL A 261 -19.65 -0.48 13.08
CA VAL A 261 -18.21 -0.49 13.45
C VAL A 261 -17.35 -0.68 12.22
N ILE A 262 -16.36 0.20 12.07
CA ILE A 262 -15.24 0.06 11.13
C ILE A 262 -13.98 0.00 11.99
N ALA A 263 -13.24 -1.09 11.90
CA ALA A 263 -11.97 -1.28 12.62
C ALA A 263 -10.80 -1.17 11.65
N ALA A 264 -9.69 -0.62 12.11
CA ALA A 264 -8.45 -0.55 11.34
C ALA A 264 -7.25 -1.02 12.17
N THR A 265 -6.28 -1.64 11.52
CA THR A 265 -5.03 -2.05 12.16
C THR A 265 -3.92 -2.26 11.14
N HIS A 266 -2.68 -2.10 11.57
CA HIS A 266 -1.49 -2.55 10.83
C HIS A 266 -0.95 -3.88 11.37
N VAL A 267 -1.48 -4.36 12.51
CA VAL A 267 -1.08 -5.61 13.14
C VAL A 267 -1.73 -6.78 12.39
N GLU A 268 -0.97 -7.82 12.13
CA GLU A 268 -1.48 -9.08 11.62
C GLU A 268 -2.23 -9.82 12.75
N LEU A 269 -3.60 -9.68 12.76
CA LEU A 269 -4.42 -10.16 13.87
C LEU A 269 -4.40 -11.67 14.03
N ALA A 270 -4.28 -12.45 12.95
CA ALA A 270 -4.22 -13.91 13.04
C ALA A 270 -2.95 -14.36 13.78
N ALA A 271 -1.81 -13.70 13.52
CA ALA A 271 -0.59 -13.93 14.30
C ALA A 271 -0.73 -13.47 15.76
N ALA A 272 -1.42 -12.35 16.02
CA ALA A 272 -1.68 -11.89 17.39
C ALA A 272 -2.58 -12.87 18.16
N VAL A 273 -3.57 -13.49 17.52
CA VAL A 273 -4.39 -14.58 18.08
C VAL A 273 -3.50 -15.76 18.48
N SER A 274 -2.61 -16.19 17.59
CA SER A 274 -1.68 -17.30 17.87
C SER A 274 -0.76 -17.02 19.07
N ARG A 275 -0.38 -15.75 19.28
CA ARG A 275 0.41 -15.27 20.44
C ARG A 275 -0.43 -14.99 21.69
N ARG A 276 -1.77 -15.18 21.63
CA ARG A 276 -2.72 -14.85 22.72
C ARG A 276 -2.72 -13.37 23.11
N GLU A 277 -2.34 -12.49 22.22
CA GLU A 277 -2.40 -11.03 22.37
C GLU A 277 -3.75 -10.47 21.87
N PHE A 278 -4.47 -11.25 21.05
CA PHE A 278 -5.79 -10.93 20.55
C PHE A 278 -6.73 -12.13 20.70
N ARG A 279 -8.01 -11.88 21.02
CA ARG A 279 -9.02 -12.95 21.19
C ARG A 279 -9.50 -13.43 19.83
N GLU A 280 -9.59 -14.73 19.66
CA GLU A 280 -10.05 -15.38 18.45
C GLU A 280 -11.52 -15.05 18.11
N ASP A 281 -12.39 -15.03 19.14
CA ASP A 281 -13.81 -14.70 18.98
C ASP A 281 -14.01 -13.25 18.46
N LEU A 282 -13.29 -12.29 19.02
CA LEU A 282 -13.32 -10.91 18.55
C LEU A 282 -12.74 -10.79 17.13
N PHE A 283 -11.65 -11.48 16.84
CA PHE A 283 -11.09 -11.50 15.46
C PHE A 283 -12.14 -11.90 14.44
N HIS A 284 -12.84 -13.01 14.65
CA HIS A 284 -13.90 -13.45 13.73
C HIS A 284 -15.05 -12.46 13.64
N ARG A 285 -15.41 -11.78 14.72
CA ARG A 285 -16.48 -10.78 14.72
C ARG A 285 -16.09 -9.49 14.00
N LEU A 286 -14.83 -9.09 14.02
CA LEU A 286 -14.30 -7.94 13.28
C LEU A 286 -14.01 -8.27 11.80
N ASN A 287 -13.52 -9.47 11.52
CA ASN A 287 -13.08 -9.91 10.20
C ASN A 287 -14.24 -10.41 9.30
N VAL A 288 -15.39 -9.73 9.34
CA VAL A 288 -16.54 -10.06 8.49
C VAL A 288 -16.26 -9.64 7.04
N VAL A 289 -15.78 -8.43 6.84
CA VAL A 289 -15.36 -7.94 5.53
C VAL A 289 -13.97 -7.31 5.65
N PRO A 290 -12.92 -8.09 5.35
CA PRO A 290 -11.56 -7.57 5.31
C PRO A 290 -11.32 -6.77 4.02
N ILE A 291 -10.72 -5.58 4.18
CA ILE A 291 -10.25 -4.73 3.09
C ILE A 291 -8.80 -4.40 3.38
N GLU A 292 -7.91 -4.97 2.58
CA GLU A 292 -6.49 -4.72 2.68
C GLU A 292 -6.10 -3.54 1.79
N LEU A 293 -5.49 -2.51 2.39
CA LEU A 293 -4.96 -1.36 1.67
C LEU A 293 -3.49 -1.61 1.31
N PRO A 294 -3.12 -1.48 0.03
CA PRO A 294 -1.77 -1.72 -0.41
C PRO A 294 -0.81 -0.69 0.15
N SER A 295 0.41 -1.12 0.48
CA SER A 295 1.51 -0.23 0.79
C SER A 295 1.87 0.64 -0.41
N LEU A 296 2.50 1.80 -0.19
CA LEU A 296 2.85 2.72 -1.27
C LEU A 296 3.86 2.11 -2.26
N ARG A 297 4.77 1.25 -1.76
CA ARG A 297 5.70 0.50 -2.61
C ARG A 297 5.03 -0.55 -3.52
N ALA A 298 3.83 -1.01 -3.17
CA ALA A 298 3.02 -1.91 -4.00
C ALA A 298 2.19 -1.16 -5.07
N ARG A 299 2.19 0.20 -5.02
CA ARG A 299 1.49 1.08 -5.96
C ARG A 299 2.38 2.24 -6.40
N ARG A 300 3.60 1.92 -6.84
CA ARG A 300 4.63 2.90 -7.22
C ARG A 300 4.17 3.86 -8.32
N GLU A 301 3.28 3.43 -9.18
CA GLU A 301 2.65 4.21 -10.25
C GLU A 301 1.82 5.39 -9.73
N ASP A 302 1.29 5.31 -8.52
CA ASP A 302 0.51 6.39 -7.90
C ASP A 302 1.41 7.49 -7.29
N ILE A 303 2.69 7.21 -7.03
CA ILE A 303 3.60 8.11 -6.29
C ILE A 303 3.77 9.48 -6.98
N PRO A 304 4.04 9.56 -8.29
CA PRO A 304 4.20 10.88 -8.94
C PRO A 304 2.93 11.73 -8.88
N MET A 305 1.76 11.12 -9.03
CA MET A 305 0.48 11.82 -8.92
C MET A 305 0.24 12.30 -7.50
N LEU A 306 0.48 11.48 -6.48
CA LEU A 306 0.35 11.84 -5.07
C LEU A 306 1.31 12.96 -4.69
N ALA A 307 2.57 12.89 -5.15
CA ALA A 307 3.57 13.92 -4.89
C ALA A 307 3.15 15.28 -5.46
N ARG A 308 2.69 15.33 -6.72
CA ARG A 308 2.15 16.54 -7.35
C ARG A 308 0.94 17.09 -6.60
N HIS A 309 0.02 16.20 -6.18
CA HIS A 309 -1.14 16.61 -5.40
C HIS A 309 -0.74 17.28 -4.07
N PHE A 310 0.20 16.70 -3.31
CA PHE A 310 0.65 17.27 -2.05
C PHE A 310 1.37 18.60 -2.25
N LEU A 311 2.25 18.72 -3.26
CA LEU A 311 2.91 19.99 -3.59
C LEU A 311 1.90 21.07 -3.95
N MET A 312 0.89 20.77 -4.76
CA MET A 312 -0.17 21.72 -5.12
C MET A 312 -0.97 22.15 -3.90
N ARG A 313 -1.35 21.20 -3.04
CA ARG A 313 -2.11 21.46 -1.82
C ARG A 313 -1.33 22.35 -0.86
N PHE A 314 -0.08 22.01 -0.54
CA PHE A 314 0.75 22.79 0.37
C PHE A 314 1.14 24.16 -0.20
N ALA A 315 1.40 24.25 -1.51
CA ALA A 315 1.64 25.51 -2.17
C ALA A 315 0.44 26.47 -2.00
N GLY A 316 -0.80 25.95 -2.13
CA GLY A 316 -2.00 26.73 -1.84
C GLY A 316 -2.15 27.09 -0.37
N GLU A 317 -1.84 26.16 0.55
CA GLU A 317 -1.93 26.37 2.00
C GLU A 317 -0.93 27.43 2.51
N TYR A 318 0.29 27.43 1.97
CA TYR A 318 1.36 28.38 2.36
C TYR A 318 1.49 29.59 1.43
N ALA A 319 0.58 29.75 0.45
CA ALA A 319 0.64 30.80 -0.56
C ALA A 319 1.99 30.86 -1.31
N LEU A 320 2.55 29.70 -1.62
CA LEU A 320 3.81 29.55 -2.36
C LEU A 320 3.53 29.16 -3.82
N PRO A 321 4.46 29.44 -4.76
CA PRO A 321 4.35 28.94 -6.12
C PRO A 321 4.46 27.41 -6.15
N VAL A 322 3.63 26.75 -6.96
CA VAL A 322 3.67 25.29 -7.13
C VAL A 322 4.92 24.91 -7.93
N PRO A 323 5.87 24.16 -7.36
CA PRO A 323 7.04 23.69 -8.10
C PRO A 323 6.67 22.53 -9.03
N VAL A 324 7.44 22.37 -10.11
CA VAL A 324 7.31 21.28 -11.06
C VAL A 324 8.30 20.17 -10.69
N LEU A 325 7.85 18.92 -10.66
CA LEU A 325 8.74 17.76 -10.50
C LEU A 325 9.41 17.43 -11.83
N SER A 326 10.74 17.29 -11.82
CA SER A 326 11.46 16.78 -13.00
C SER A 326 11.20 15.28 -13.19
N PRO A 327 11.34 14.74 -14.40
CA PRO A 327 11.24 13.29 -14.62
C PRO A 327 12.24 12.46 -13.81
N ALA A 328 13.39 13.03 -13.46
CA ALA A 328 14.38 12.40 -12.59
C ALA A 328 13.88 12.34 -11.13
N ALA A 329 13.26 13.41 -10.63
CA ALA A 329 12.61 13.46 -9.33
C ALA A 329 11.49 12.43 -9.21
N GLU A 330 10.61 12.34 -10.20
CA GLU A 330 9.51 11.37 -10.20
C GLU A 330 10.01 9.92 -10.13
N ARG A 331 11.04 9.57 -10.93
CA ARG A 331 11.66 8.24 -10.87
C ARG A 331 12.32 7.97 -9.51
N SER A 332 13.03 8.95 -8.96
CA SER A 332 13.66 8.84 -7.64
C SER A 332 12.62 8.58 -6.55
N LEU A 333 11.53 9.34 -6.53
CA LEU A 333 10.43 9.13 -5.59
C LEU A 333 9.77 7.76 -5.76
N ALA A 334 9.52 7.32 -7.00
CA ALA A 334 8.91 6.02 -7.29
C ALA A 334 9.79 4.82 -6.89
N SER A 335 11.12 4.99 -6.83
CA SER A 335 12.06 3.92 -6.49
C SER A 335 12.21 3.66 -4.99
N ARG A 336 11.75 4.56 -4.13
CA ARG A 336 11.88 4.45 -2.66
C ARG A 336 10.94 3.42 -2.06
N ASP A 337 11.27 2.92 -0.87
CA ASP A 337 10.48 1.90 -0.17
C ASP A 337 9.31 2.46 0.64
N TRP A 338 9.34 3.72 1.03
CA TRP A 338 8.25 4.41 1.72
C TRP A 338 7.71 3.63 2.94
N SER A 339 8.54 3.37 3.94
CA SER A 339 8.14 2.66 5.16
C SER A 339 6.98 3.33 5.91
N GLY A 340 6.89 4.67 5.87
CA GLY A 340 5.77 5.46 6.39
C GLY A 340 4.66 5.73 5.37
N ASN A 341 4.72 5.12 4.17
CA ASN A 341 3.70 5.18 3.13
C ASN A 341 3.32 6.63 2.72
N ILE A 342 2.03 6.92 2.55
CA ILE A 342 1.55 8.26 2.16
C ILE A 342 1.89 9.32 3.20
N ARG A 343 1.94 8.96 4.50
CA ARG A 343 2.30 9.91 5.56
C ARG A 343 3.75 10.39 5.40
N GLU A 344 4.66 9.50 5.06
CA GLU A 344 6.06 9.83 4.78
C GLU A 344 6.20 10.68 3.51
N LEU A 345 5.53 10.28 2.42
CA LEU A 345 5.52 11.04 1.17
C LEU A 345 4.99 12.45 1.38
N ARG A 346 3.86 12.59 2.06
CA ARG A 346 3.25 13.89 2.40
C ARG A 346 4.23 14.79 3.15
N ASN A 347 4.84 14.26 4.22
CA ASN A 347 5.79 15.02 5.04
C ASN A 347 7.05 15.42 4.24
N LEU A 348 7.51 14.54 3.34
CA LEU A 348 8.63 14.85 2.45
C LEU A 348 8.26 15.98 1.49
N MET A 349 7.09 15.97 0.86
CA MET A 349 6.63 17.02 -0.06
C MET A 349 6.47 18.36 0.65
N GLU A 350 5.88 18.37 1.85
CA GLU A 350 5.73 19.57 2.69
C GLU A 350 7.09 20.17 3.05
N ARG A 351 8.00 19.36 3.57
CA ARG A 351 9.36 19.77 3.94
C ARG A 351 10.13 20.30 2.74
N THR A 352 10.08 19.62 1.60
CA THR A 352 10.80 20.04 0.39
C THR A 352 10.28 21.37 -0.12
N LEU A 353 8.96 21.56 -0.17
CA LEU A 353 8.36 22.82 -0.59
C LEU A 353 8.81 24.01 0.28
N LEU A 354 8.85 23.80 1.60
CA LEU A 354 9.20 24.86 2.56
C LEU A 354 10.70 25.18 2.59
N LEU A 355 11.55 24.17 2.37
CA LEU A 355 13.01 24.33 2.52
C LEU A 355 13.74 24.56 1.19
N THR A 356 13.11 24.29 0.05
CA THR A 356 13.73 24.36 -1.27
C THR A 356 12.98 25.35 -2.16
N PRO A 357 13.36 26.65 -2.17
CA PRO A 357 12.67 27.68 -2.96
C PRO A 357 13.06 27.62 -4.45
N LYS A 358 12.76 26.49 -5.11
CA LYS A 358 13.02 26.27 -6.54
C LYS A 358 11.71 26.14 -7.31
N ARG A 359 11.69 26.58 -8.59
CA ARG A 359 10.57 26.35 -9.49
C ARG A 359 10.48 24.92 -10.01
N THR A 360 11.62 24.24 -10.08
CA THR A 360 11.72 22.84 -10.51
C THR A 360 12.47 22.06 -9.44
N LEU A 361 11.88 20.95 -9.00
CA LEU A 361 12.48 20.05 -8.01
C LEU A 361 13.09 18.84 -8.73
N ASP A 362 14.35 18.58 -8.44
CA ASP A 362 15.13 17.45 -8.96
C ASP A 362 15.32 16.33 -7.92
N ALA A 363 15.90 15.20 -8.34
CA ALA A 363 16.11 14.03 -7.48
C ALA A 363 16.95 14.36 -6.22
N GLU A 364 17.89 15.29 -6.32
CA GLU A 364 18.76 15.74 -5.23
C GLU A 364 17.98 16.46 -4.12
N ASP A 365 16.90 17.18 -4.46
CA ASP A 365 16.10 17.95 -3.50
C ASP A 365 15.32 17.06 -2.53
N PHE A 366 15.19 15.78 -2.84
CA PHE A 366 14.53 14.78 -2.01
C PHE A 366 15.50 13.90 -1.21
N THR A 367 16.81 14.06 -1.42
CA THR A 367 17.81 13.36 -0.60
C THR A 367 17.77 13.91 0.82
N GLU A 368 17.58 13.05 1.81
CA GLU A 368 17.74 13.47 3.20
C GLU A 368 19.20 13.95 3.39
N PRO A 369 19.40 15.05 4.11
CA PRO A 369 20.75 15.40 4.50
C PRO A 369 21.35 14.20 5.24
N THR A 370 22.41 13.67 4.68
CA THR A 370 23.04 12.36 4.95
C THR A 370 23.59 12.19 6.39
N SER A 371 23.31 13.13 7.30
CA SER A 371 23.99 13.25 8.58
C SER A 371 23.45 12.38 9.73
N VAL A 372 22.24 11.83 9.65
CA VAL A 372 21.67 11.11 10.81
C VAL A 372 21.55 9.60 10.60
N ARG A 373 21.41 9.11 9.37
CA ARG A 373 21.18 7.68 9.11
C ARG A 373 22.43 6.82 8.85
N ARG A 374 23.55 7.44 8.48
CA ARG A 374 24.80 6.69 8.18
C ARG A 374 25.51 6.14 9.41
N VAL A 375 25.38 6.74 10.56
CA VAL A 375 26.16 6.36 11.77
C VAL A 375 25.73 4.98 12.32
N ALA A 376 24.47 4.56 12.11
CA ALA A 376 23.99 3.28 12.62
C ALA A 376 24.14 2.08 11.66
N GLN A 377 24.41 2.34 10.35
CA GLN A 377 24.54 1.28 9.34
C GLN A 377 25.98 0.82 9.10
N ASP A 378 26.97 1.57 9.57
CA ASP A 378 28.39 1.28 9.34
C ASP A 378 29.08 0.51 10.48
N ILE A 379 28.34 0.11 11.52
CA ILE A 379 28.88 -0.78 12.55
C ILE A 379 28.75 -2.22 12.06
N PRO A 380 29.84 -2.90 11.71
CA PRO A 380 29.79 -4.25 11.17
C PRO A 380 29.27 -5.22 12.21
N PHE A 381 28.22 -6.01 11.86
CA PHE A 381 27.69 -7.06 12.73
C PHE A 381 27.19 -8.24 11.86
N PRO A 382 27.61 -9.49 12.14
CA PRO A 382 28.52 -9.91 13.23
C PRO A 382 30.00 -9.57 12.92
N ALA A 383 30.72 -9.07 13.94
CA ALA A 383 32.15 -8.76 13.86
C ALA A 383 32.80 -8.86 15.25
N THR A 384 34.13 -8.83 15.32
CA THR A 384 34.86 -8.84 16.60
C THR A 384 34.61 -7.53 17.38
N MET A 385 34.70 -7.56 18.69
CA MET A 385 34.56 -6.36 19.54
C MET A 385 35.52 -5.24 19.14
N ALA A 386 36.74 -5.59 18.75
CA ALA A 386 37.73 -4.63 18.26
C ALA A 386 37.25 -3.90 17.01
N THR A 387 36.67 -4.63 16.05
CA THR A 387 36.12 -4.07 14.80
C THR A 387 34.90 -3.20 15.09
N ILE A 388 33.98 -3.64 15.94
CA ILE A 388 32.79 -2.88 16.37
C ILE A 388 33.20 -1.58 17.06
N THR A 389 34.12 -1.67 18.04
CA THR A 389 34.60 -0.50 18.81
C THR A 389 35.30 0.51 17.91
N ARG A 390 36.09 0.06 16.94
CA ARG A 390 36.77 0.95 15.97
C ARG A 390 35.76 1.63 15.03
N ALA A 391 34.75 0.91 14.56
CA ALA A 391 33.69 1.47 13.73
C ALA A 391 32.89 2.51 14.51
N ALA A 392 32.53 2.22 15.77
CA ALA A 392 31.85 3.16 16.64
C ALA A 392 32.69 4.43 16.93
N ALA A 393 34.01 4.28 17.12
CA ALA A 393 34.93 5.41 17.34
C ALA A 393 35.01 6.32 16.10
N ARG A 394 35.08 5.75 14.90
CA ARG A 394 35.06 6.50 13.63
C ARG A 394 33.74 7.22 13.42
N ALA A 395 32.63 6.53 13.58
CA ALA A 395 31.29 7.09 13.46
C ALA A 395 31.06 8.26 14.41
N MET A 396 31.52 8.15 15.68
CA MET A 396 31.43 9.24 16.65
C MET A 396 32.31 10.43 16.30
N LEU A 397 33.50 10.20 15.75
CA LEU A 397 34.38 11.28 15.31
C LEU A 397 33.77 12.05 14.13
N GLU A 398 33.17 11.36 13.19
CA GLU A 398 32.42 11.97 12.08
C GLU A 398 31.21 12.75 12.60
N HIS A 399 30.44 12.17 13.52
CA HIS A 399 29.32 12.85 14.17
C HIS A 399 29.74 14.18 14.85
N CYS A 400 30.90 14.19 15.48
CA CYS A 400 31.47 15.38 16.11
C CYS A 400 32.29 16.27 15.13
N ILE A 401 32.12 16.10 13.82
CA ILE A 401 32.78 16.91 12.76
C ILE A 401 34.31 16.96 12.97
N GLY A 402 34.91 15.82 13.29
CA GLY A 402 36.36 15.70 13.52
C GLY A 402 36.86 16.17 14.89
N ASN A 403 35.99 16.64 15.78
CA ASN A 403 36.39 17.08 17.11
C ASN A 403 36.66 15.89 18.05
N LYS A 404 37.94 15.49 18.14
CA LYS A 404 38.39 14.33 18.93
C LYS A 404 38.10 14.48 20.44
N SER A 405 38.11 15.69 20.99
CA SER A 405 37.83 15.90 22.43
C SER A 405 36.35 15.67 22.74
N GLU A 406 35.47 16.16 21.90
CA GLU A 406 34.03 15.97 22.03
C GLU A 406 33.63 14.52 21.77
N ALA A 407 34.20 13.88 20.75
CA ALA A 407 33.96 12.49 20.43
C ALA A 407 34.40 11.54 21.60
N ALA A 408 35.55 11.79 22.19
CA ALA A 408 36.02 11.03 23.35
C ALA A 408 35.09 11.20 24.56
N ARG A 409 34.62 12.42 24.82
CA ARG A 409 33.68 12.73 25.91
C ARG A 409 32.36 11.99 25.72
N GLN A 410 31.80 12.00 24.53
CA GLN A 410 30.51 11.31 24.23
C GLN A 410 30.63 9.78 24.27
N LEU A 411 31.79 9.22 23.93
CA LEU A 411 32.06 7.79 24.06
C LEU A 411 32.41 7.34 25.49
N GLY A 412 32.59 8.30 26.43
CA GLY A 412 32.99 7.98 27.79
C GLY A 412 34.43 7.46 27.90
N ILE A 413 35.32 7.79 26.96
CA ILE A 413 36.71 7.32 26.92
C ILE A 413 37.67 8.51 26.89
N SER A 414 38.96 8.26 27.27
CA SER A 414 39.99 9.30 27.19
C SER A 414 40.36 9.59 25.72
N ARG A 415 40.78 10.87 25.45
CA ARG A 415 41.24 11.26 24.12
C ARG A 415 42.41 10.42 23.58
N PRO A 416 43.42 10.00 24.41
CA PRO A 416 44.45 9.06 23.95
C PRO A 416 43.90 7.69 23.54
N ARG A 417 42.87 7.19 24.28
CA ARG A 417 42.21 5.90 23.93
C ARG A 417 41.45 6.02 22.59
N LEU A 418 40.75 7.13 22.36
CA LEU A 418 40.10 7.38 21.08
C LEU A 418 41.13 7.42 19.94
N GLN A 419 42.27 8.10 20.16
CA GLN A 419 43.33 8.20 19.15
C GLN A 419 43.87 6.80 18.79
N ARG A 420 44.15 5.94 19.78
CA ARG A 420 44.60 4.56 19.57
C ARG A 420 43.60 3.71 18.78
N LEU A 421 42.29 3.89 19.04
CA LEU A 421 41.23 3.18 18.29
C LEU A 421 41.13 3.64 16.83
N LEU A 422 41.52 4.86 16.52
CA LEU A 422 41.47 5.42 15.17
C LEU A 422 42.74 5.11 14.36
N ASP A 423 43.89 4.90 15.01
CA ASP A 423 45.17 4.61 14.37
C ASP A 423 45.21 3.16 13.86
N ALA A 424 45.51 2.97 12.57
CA ALA A 424 45.34 1.70 11.83
C ALA A 424 46.35 0.57 12.16
N ASN A 425 47.32 0.76 13.12
CA ASN A 425 48.47 -0.11 13.32
C ASN A 425 48.54 -0.75 14.70
N PHE A 426 47.43 -1.15 15.33
CA PHE A 426 47.51 -1.89 16.59
C PHE A 426 47.16 -3.38 16.36
N ASP A 427 48.13 -4.27 16.60
CA ASP A 427 48.02 -5.72 16.61
C ASP A 427 47.01 -6.22 17.65
N GLU A 428 46.30 -7.32 17.31
CA GLU A 428 45.12 -7.85 18.03
C GLU A 428 45.42 -8.44 19.44
N HIS A 429 46.60 -8.25 20.05
CA HIS A 429 47.04 -9.03 21.24
C HIS A 429 47.42 -8.25 22.49
N SER A 430 47.17 -6.94 22.63
CA SER A 430 47.69 -6.21 23.82
C SER A 430 46.69 -5.58 24.79
N ASP A 431 45.39 -5.72 24.65
CA ASP A 431 44.41 -4.93 25.42
C ASP A 431 43.63 -5.69 26.55
N PHE A 432 44.13 -6.84 27.03
CA PHE A 432 43.43 -7.56 28.13
C PHE A 432 44.05 -7.43 29.52
N ASN A 433 45.10 -6.59 29.72
CA ASN A 433 45.82 -6.55 31.00
C ASN A 433 45.76 -5.23 31.81
N ASP A 434 44.93 -4.25 31.46
CA ASP A 434 44.94 -2.95 32.17
C ASP A 434 43.72 -2.68 33.11
N GLU A 435 42.96 -3.72 33.51
CA GLU A 435 41.84 -3.54 34.48
C GLU A 435 42.14 -4.04 35.94
N ALA A 436 43.41 -4.31 36.28
CA ALA A 436 43.75 -4.85 37.61
C ALA A 436 44.46 -3.87 38.59
N GLU A 437 44.60 -2.57 38.24
CA GLU A 437 45.22 -1.61 39.18
C GLU A 437 44.48 -0.29 39.29
N VAL A 438 43.23 -0.27 39.82
CA VAL A 438 42.69 0.88 40.57
C VAL A 438 41.67 0.37 41.56
N GLY A 439 42.16 -0.04 42.73
CA GLY A 439 41.35 -0.47 43.85
C GLY A 439 42.21 -0.74 45.09
N ALA A 440 42.88 0.29 45.61
CA ALA A 440 43.38 0.35 46.99
C ALA A 440 43.34 1.79 47.48
#